data_b7e76be137ec705da8b4164ca9597279
#
_entry.id   b7e76be137ec705da8b4164ca9597279
#
_cell.length_a   1.000
_cell.length_b   1.000
_cell.length_c   1.000
_cell.angle_alpha   90.00
_cell.angle_beta   90.00
_cell.angle_gamma   90.00
#
_symmetry.space_group_name_H-M   'P 1'
#
loop_
_entity.id
_entity.type
_entity.pdbx_description
1 polymer ?
#
loop_
_entity_poly.entity_id
_entity_poly.type
_entity_poly.pdbx_seq_one_letter_code
_entity_poly.pdbx_strand_id
1 'polypeptide(L)'
;MRTTLKPAQILSISLLLFAVFFGAGNMIFPPLLGLSSGENMWVSITGFIITDVGLSLLAIVAVALAGGSFNTLASRVHPKFAAVFAIIIYLSIGPLFVIPRTGSVSYEIGIAPLFPDQWYSMLVFSAIFFTVVYFLSLNPSKLVDHIGKILTPILLVIIAIIATKAILSPGTFAEPIGDYKDIPFFKGFLEGFLTLDAIGALVLSTIVVNAIRQNGIQEKKSIAKYTIICGSIAALFLTIVYFLLGYIGASNGNLGQFENGGQLLATVMYQFFGTSGNILLSIAIIFACLTTAIGVVSAFANYFATVLTNVSYKKLVLYVCIFSFVISNLGLSLLIKITLPVLIILYPITIILIFVSFIDKYTKRKPSVYIGAMIAAFIISCIHALDNVGMIPSFIANIVHTIPFYNLGIGWIVPAIIGGIIGYFIPQTEAEGEVSAK
;
A
#
# COMPACT_ATOMS: atom_id res chain seq x y z
N MET A 1 -26.51 8.78 -22.31
CA MET A 1 -25.44 8.38 -21.37
C MET A 1 -24.11 8.76 -22.00
N ARG A 2 -23.20 9.38 -21.23
CA ARG A 2 -21.84 9.66 -21.73
C ARG A 2 -21.07 8.34 -21.84
N THR A 3 -20.37 8.17 -22.97
CA THR A 3 -19.51 7.00 -23.21
C THR A 3 -18.01 7.32 -23.05
N THR A 4 -17.66 8.62 -22.96
CA THR A 4 -16.28 9.08 -22.91
C THR A 4 -16.05 10.12 -21.81
N LEU A 5 -14.91 10.01 -21.12
CA LEU A 5 -14.37 11.05 -20.20
C LEU A 5 -13.52 12.06 -20.98
N LYS A 6 -13.56 13.31 -20.56
CA LYS A 6 -12.64 14.35 -21.06
C LYS A 6 -11.24 14.13 -20.50
N PRO A 7 -10.15 14.52 -21.20
CA PRO A 7 -8.77 14.38 -20.68
C PRO A 7 -8.57 14.98 -19.29
N ALA A 8 -9.15 16.15 -19.01
CA ALA A 8 -9.08 16.78 -17.69
C ALA A 8 -9.76 15.94 -16.58
N GLN A 9 -10.85 15.21 -16.89
CA GLN A 9 -11.50 14.31 -15.94
C GLN A 9 -10.63 13.06 -15.68
N ILE A 10 -10.02 12.50 -16.74
CA ILE A 10 -9.08 11.38 -16.62
C ILE A 10 -7.91 11.79 -15.71
N LEU A 11 -7.28 12.93 -15.98
CA LEU A 11 -6.17 13.41 -15.16
C LEU A 11 -6.60 13.65 -13.70
N SER A 12 -7.77 14.27 -13.48
CA SER A 12 -8.29 14.51 -12.13
C SER A 12 -8.52 13.20 -11.36
N ILE A 13 -9.08 12.16 -12.00
CA ILE A 13 -9.29 10.85 -11.37
C ILE A 13 -7.94 10.14 -11.13
N SER A 14 -6.99 10.28 -12.05
CA SER A 14 -5.64 9.71 -11.89
C SER A 14 -4.88 10.35 -10.72
N LEU A 15 -4.96 11.68 -10.58
CA LEU A 15 -4.36 12.40 -9.45
C LEU A 15 -5.05 12.09 -8.12
N LEU A 16 -6.37 11.86 -8.14
CA LEU A 16 -7.09 11.38 -6.97
C LEU A 16 -6.58 10.00 -6.55
N LEU A 17 -6.41 9.09 -7.50
CA LEU A 17 -5.90 7.74 -7.24
C LEU A 17 -4.46 7.78 -6.74
N PHE A 18 -3.61 8.60 -7.36
CA PHE A 18 -2.25 8.86 -6.87
C PHE A 18 -2.28 9.34 -5.41
N ALA A 19 -3.13 10.32 -5.08
CA ALA A 19 -3.22 10.88 -3.72
C ALA A 19 -3.70 9.85 -2.68
N VAL A 20 -4.56 8.91 -3.08
CA VAL A 20 -5.05 7.84 -2.20
C VAL A 20 -3.95 6.83 -1.89
N PHE A 21 -3.12 6.50 -2.87
CA PHE A 21 -1.98 5.58 -2.70
C PHE A 21 -0.77 6.28 -2.09
N PHE A 22 -0.44 7.49 -2.53
CA PHE A 22 0.74 8.19 -2.06
C PHE A 22 0.54 8.71 -0.62
N GLY A 23 0.81 7.85 0.33
CA GLY A 23 0.64 8.11 1.76
C GLY A 23 1.97 8.10 2.54
N ALA A 24 1.82 7.90 3.84
CA ALA A 24 2.93 7.90 4.79
C ALA A 24 4.05 6.92 4.42
N GLY A 25 3.70 5.68 4.05
CA GLY A 25 4.68 4.65 3.70
C GLY A 25 5.50 5.01 2.46
N ASN A 26 4.82 5.53 1.46
CA ASN A 26 5.39 5.88 0.16
C ASN A 26 6.40 7.03 0.22
N MET A 27 6.34 7.83 1.28
CA MET A 27 7.32 8.88 1.56
C MET A 27 8.57 8.36 2.29
N ILE A 28 8.45 7.29 3.08
CA ILE A 28 9.54 6.85 3.97
C ILE A 28 10.33 5.65 3.44
N PHE A 29 9.68 4.70 2.74
CA PHE A 29 10.37 3.48 2.32
C PHE A 29 11.32 3.71 1.14
N PRO A 30 10.97 4.41 0.04
CA PRO A 30 11.89 4.60 -1.08
C PRO A 30 13.19 5.33 -0.73
N PRO A 31 13.18 6.42 0.09
CA PRO A 31 14.44 7.06 0.49
C PRO A 31 15.33 6.15 1.34
N LEU A 32 14.74 5.42 2.30
CA LEU A 32 15.51 4.50 3.15
C LEU A 32 16.09 3.34 2.33
N LEU A 33 15.28 2.78 1.41
CA LEU A 33 15.75 1.78 0.45
C LEU A 33 16.93 2.34 -0.37
N GLY A 34 16.80 3.55 -0.91
CA GLY A 34 17.85 4.21 -1.67
C GLY A 34 19.15 4.32 -0.87
N LEU A 35 19.08 4.83 0.36
CA LEU A 35 20.21 4.95 1.26
C LEU A 35 20.87 3.59 1.55
N SER A 36 20.05 2.58 1.89
CA SER A 36 20.55 1.25 2.27
C SER A 36 21.11 0.45 1.09
N SER A 37 20.56 0.66 -0.10
CA SER A 37 21.01 -0.01 -1.33
C SER A 37 22.17 0.70 -2.01
N GLY A 38 22.43 1.98 -1.70
CA GLY A 38 23.55 2.73 -2.22
C GLY A 38 23.73 2.58 -3.73
N GLU A 39 24.87 2.04 -4.18
CA GLU A 39 25.16 1.81 -5.61
C GLU A 39 24.17 0.84 -6.29
N ASN A 40 23.55 -0.07 -5.53
CA ASN A 40 22.55 -1.02 -6.02
C ASN A 40 21.13 -0.43 -6.08
N MET A 41 20.96 0.88 -5.85
CA MET A 41 19.65 1.55 -5.76
C MET A 41 18.75 1.27 -6.97
N TRP A 42 19.27 1.32 -8.18
CA TRP A 42 18.47 1.12 -9.40
C TRP A 42 17.82 -0.26 -9.46
N VAL A 43 18.54 -1.30 -9.02
CA VAL A 43 18.03 -2.67 -8.98
C VAL A 43 17.01 -2.82 -7.86
N SER A 44 17.30 -2.29 -6.67
CA SER A 44 16.44 -2.36 -5.50
C SER A 44 15.12 -1.62 -5.69
N ILE A 45 15.18 -0.38 -6.20
CA ILE A 45 13.96 0.43 -6.42
C ILE A 45 13.08 -0.16 -7.51
N THR A 46 13.68 -0.85 -8.51
CA THR A 46 12.90 -1.57 -9.53
C THR A 46 12.10 -2.71 -8.90
N GLY A 47 12.71 -3.49 -8.00
CA GLY A 47 12.01 -4.52 -7.22
C GLY A 47 10.85 -3.91 -6.40
N PHE A 48 11.10 -2.82 -5.70
CA PHE A 48 10.09 -2.09 -4.94
C PHE A 48 8.92 -1.62 -5.82
N ILE A 49 9.18 -1.00 -6.96
CA ILE A 49 8.16 -0.49 -7.88
C ILE A 49 7.32 -1.63 -8.47
N ILE A 50 7.92 -2.77 -8.80
CA ILE A 50 7.17 -3.93 -9.31
C ILE A 50 6.17 -4.41 -8.27
N THR A 51 6.54 -4.44 -6.99
CA THR A 51 5.65 -4.87 -5.92
C THR A 51 4.63 -3.81 -5.56
N ASP A 52 5.08 -2.61 -5.27
CA ASP A 52 4.20 -1.55 -4.78
C ASP A 52 3.27 -1.03 -5.89
N VAL A 53 3.85 -0.54 -6.98
CA VAL A 53 3.09 0.06 -8.10
C VAL A 53 2.51 -1.01 -9.03
N GLY A 54 3.33 -2.02 -9.36
CA GLY A 54 2.93 -3.06 -10.31
C GLY A 54 1.79 -3.91 -9.80
N LEU A 55 1.88 -4.45 -8.57
CA LEU A 55 0.80 -5.26 -8.00
C LEU A 55 -0.44 -4.41 -7.70
N SER A 56 -0.28 -3.15 -7.28
CA SER A 56 -1.40 -2.24 -7.06
C SER A 56 -2.18 -1.97 -8.35
N LEU A 57 -1.46 -1.73 -9.45
CA LEU A 57 -2.09 -1.58 -10.76
C LEU A 57 -2.80 -2.88 -11.20
N LEU A 58 -2.15 -4.02 -11.03
CA LEU A 58 -2.75 -5.33 -11.35
C LEU A 58 -3.98 -5.61 -10.48
N ALA A 59 -3.98 -5.24 -9.20
CA ALA A 59 -5.14 -5.33 -8.31
C ALA A 59 -6.33 -4.49 -8.83
N ILE A 60 -6.06 -3.23 -9.21
CA ILE A 60 -7.08 -2.34 -9.79
C ILE A 60 -7.66 -2.95 -11.06
N VAL A 61 -6.81 -3.47 -11.95
CA VAL A 61 -7.23 -4.11 -13.21
C VAL A 61 -8.05 -5.36 -12.92
N ALA A 62 -7.62 -6.22 -12.01
CA ALA A 62 -8.33 -7.44 -11.62
C ALA A 62 -9.74 -7.11 -11.08
N VAL A 63 -9.86 -6.14 -10.18
CA VAL A 63 -11.15 -5.68 -9.65
C VAL A 63 -12.04 -5.08 -10.74
N ALA A 64 -11.47 -4.24 -11.61
CA ALA A 64 -12.21 -3.63 -12.72
C ALA A 64 -12.79 -4.68 -13.69
N LEU A 65 -11.98 -5.68 -14.06
CA LEU A 65 -12.39 -6.79 -14.93
C LEU A 65 -13.37 -7.74 -14.23
N ALA A 66 -13.30 -7.87 -12.91
CA ALA A 66 -14.26 -8.67 -12.13
C ALA A 66 -15.63 -8.02 -11.96
N GLY A 67 -15.83 -6.78 -12.44
CA GLY A 67 -17.11 -6.06 -12.34
C GLY A 67 -17.06 -4.83 -11.44
N GLY A 68 -15.86 -4.41 -11.01
CA GLY A 68 -15.62 -3.15 -10.28
C GLY A 68 -15.84 -3.25 -8.77
N SER A 69 -15.80 -4.46 -8.19
CA SER A 69 -15.93 -4.68 -6.75
C SER A 69 -14.95 -5.76 -6.27
N PHE A 70 -14.30 -5.52 -5.15
CA PHE A 70 -13.51 -6.52 -4.46
C PHE A 70 -14.30 -7.79 -4.13
N ASN A 71 -15.53 -7.62 -3.62
CA ASN A 71 -16.38 -8.76 -3.27
C ASN A 71 -16.64 -9.67 -4.47
N THR A 72 -16.87 -9.11 -5.66
CA THR A 72 -17.07 -9.88 -6.89
C THR A 72 -15.82 -10.68 -7.26
N LEU A 73 -14.62 -10.10 -7.07
CA LEU A 73 -13.37 -10.77 -7.31
C LEU A 73 -13.13 -11.90 -6.29
N ALA A 74 -13.23 -11.60 -5.00
CA ALA A 74 -12.93 -12.53 -3.92
C ALA A 74 -13.97 -13.67 -3.77
N SER A 75 -15.22 -13.41 -4.16
CA SER A 75 -16.30 -14.44 -4.17
C SER A 75 -16.04 -15.56 -5.18
N ARG A 76 -15.12 -15.39 -6.14
CA ARG A 76 -14.67 -16.48 -7.04
C ARG A 76 -13.97 -17.61 -6.27
N VAL A 77 -13.36 -17.30 -5.13
CA VAL A 77 -12.81 -18.30 -4.22
C VAL A 77 -13.94 -18.95 -3.43
N HIS A 78 -14.65 -18.15 -2.64
CA HIS A 78 -15.81 -18.55 -1.86
C HIS A 78 -16.46 -17.29 -1.23
N PRO A 79 -17.80 -17.18 -1.11
CA PRO A 79 -18.44 -16.01 -0.49
C PRO A 79 -18.00 -15.73 0.94
N LYS A 80 -17.79 -16.76 1.77
CA LYS A 80 -17.26 -16.58 3.13
C LYS A 80 -15.81 -16.07 3.12
N PHE A 81 -14.98 -16.54 2.18
CA PHE A 81 -13.62 -16.02 2.02
C PHE A 81 -13.66 -14.53 1.67
N ALA A 82 -14.51 -14.11 0.75
CA ALA A 82 -14.64 -12.70 0.38
C ALA A 82 -14.98 -11.81 1.58
N ALA A 83 -15.92 -12.23 2.43
CA ALA A 83 -16.30 -11.50 3.63
C ALA A 83 -15.16 -11.42 4.66
N VAL A 84 -14.53 -12.56 4.98
CA VAL A 84 -13.44 -12.63 5.97
C VAL A 84 -12.22 -11.87 5.48
N PHE A 85 -11.82 -12.07 4.21
CA PHE A 85 -10.64 -11.42 3.67
C PHE A 85 -10.84 -9.91 3.51
N ALA A 86 -12.06 -9.45 3.16
CA ALA A 86 -12.39 -8.02 3.19
C ALA A 86 -12.21 -7.42 4.59
N ILE A 87 -12.72 -8.08 5.63
CA ILE A 87 -12.55 -7.63 7.02
C ILE A 87 -11.07 -7.52 7.37
N ILE A 88 -10.27 -8.54 7.05
CA ILE A 88 -8.82 -8.55 7.32
C ILE A 88 -8.14 -7.39 6.58
N ILE A 89 -8.44 -7.19 5.30
CA ILE A 89 -7.87 -6.08 4.51
C ILE A 89 -8.24 -4.73 5.14
N TYR A 90 -9.53 -4.48 5.39
CA TYR A 90 -9.98 -3.21 5.93
C TYR A 90 -9.43 -2.93 7.35
N LEU A 91 -9.26 -3.96 8.17
CA LEU A 91 -8.60 -3.82 9.47
C LEU A 91 -7.11 -3.49 9.29
N SER A 92 -6.43 -4.16 8.36
CA SER A 92 -4.98 -3.96 8.11
C SER A 92 -4.68 -2.58 7.55
N ILE A 93 -5.37 -2.15 6.48
CA ILE A 93 -5.18 -0.80 5.93
C ILE A 93 -5.81 0.29 6.82
N GLY A 94 -6.79 -0.07 7.65
CA GLY A 94 -7.50 0.83 8.55
C GLY A 94 -6.76 1.01 9.87
N PRO A 95 -7.43 0.65 10.99
CA PRO A 95 -6.99 0.99 12.33
C PRO A 95 -5.70 0.30 12.78
N LEU A 96 -5.30 -0.83 12.17
CA LEU A 96 -4.13 -1.56 12.64
C LEU A 96 -2.81 -0.96 12.16
N PHE A 97 -2.71 -0.57 10.86
CA PHE A 97 -1.41 -0.20 10.30
C PHE A 97 -1.40 1.16 9.59
N VAL A 98 -2.18 1.36 8.51
CA VAL A 98 -2.02 2.55 7.66
C VAL A 98 -2.47 3.83 8.37
N ILE A 99 -3.65 3.84 8.99
CA ILE A 99 -4.17 5.05 9.65
C ILE A 99 -3.27 5.47 10.83
N PRO A 100 -2.88 4.60 11.79
CA PRO A 100 -1.95 4.98 12.85
C PRO A 100 -0.61 5.50 12.32
N ARG A 101 -0.07 4.85 11.27
CA ARG A 101 1.19 5.25 10.63
C ARG A 101 1.11 6.67 10.06
N THR A 102 -0.04 7.12 9.55
CA THR A 102 -0.16 8.51 9.08
C THR A 102 0.07 9.53 10.20
N GLY A 103 -0.41 9.25 11.41
CA GLY A 103 -0.15 10.10 12.58
C GLY A 103 1.31 10.09 13.00
N SER A 104 1.92 8.91 13.12
CA SER A 104 3.33 8.77 13.52
C SER A 104 4.28 9.43 12.50
N VAL A 105 4.09 9.19 11.22
CA VAL A 105 4.92 9.78 10.15
C VAL A 105 4.77 11.29 10.10
N SER A 106 3.52 11.80 10.23
CA SER A 106 3.28 13.25 10.26
C SER A 106 3.99 13.92 11.44
N TYR A 107 4.07 13.25 12.59
CA TYR A 107 4.81 13.74 13.73
C TYR A 107 6.32 13.67 13.51
N GLU A 108 6.86 12.49 13.22
CA GLU A 108 8.30 12.25 13.18
C GLU A 108 9.01 13.06 12.07
N ILE A 109 8.36 13.25 10.92
CA ILE A 109 8.94 14.00 9.80
C ILE A 109 8.48 15.45 9.80
N GLY A 110 7.21 15.67 10.15
CA GLY A 110 6.61 16.99 10.01
C GLY A 110 6.82 17.91 11.22
N ILE A 111 6.86 17.37 12.42
CA ILE A 111 6.84 18.18 13.66
C ILE A 111 8.12 18.04 14.47
N ALA A 112 8.58 16.82 14.72
CA ALA A 112 9.73 16.57 15.56
C ALA A 112 11.00 17.33 15.14
N PRO A 113 11.33 17.50 13.85
CA PRO A 113 12.52 18.27 13.44
C PRO A 113 12.40 19.77 13.69
N LEU A 114 11.21 20.31 13.95
CA LEU A 114 10.97 21.74 14.13
C LEU A 114 10.86 22.16 15.60
N PHE A 115 10.59 21.23 16.51
CA PHE A 115 10.34 21.50 17.92
C PHE A 115 11.22 20.62 18.81
N PRO A 116 11.60 21.11 19.99
CA PRO A 116 12.28 20.27 20.99
C PRO A 116 11.44 19.04 21.34
N ASP A 117 12.09 17.89 21.44
CA ASP A 117 11.43 16.65 21.80
C ASP A 117 10.97 16.69 23.26
N GLN A 118 9.68 16.54 23.47
CA GLN A 118 9.05 16.46 24.79
C GLN A 118 8.23 15.17 24.81
N TRP A 119 8.21 14.46 25.93
CA TRP A 119 7.51 13.19 26.08
C TRP A 119 6.01 13.22 25.69
N TYR A 120 5.37 14.39 25.77
CA TYR A 120 3.96 14.58 25.40
C TYR A 120 3.73 15.11 23.98
N SER A 121 4.77 15.49 23.26
CA SER A 121 4.64 16.15 21.94
C SER A 121 3.92 15.29 20.92
N MET A 122 4.27 14.00 20.84
CA MET A 122 3.60 13.04 19.97
C MET A 122 2.13 12.88 20.36
N LEU A 123 1.82 12.79 21.65
CA LEU A 123 0.45 12.63 22.15
C LEU A 123 -0.44 13.82 21.76
N VAL A 124 0.07 15.06 21.99
CA VAL A 124 -0.69 16.29 21.66
C VAL A 124 -0.88 16.41 20.15
N PHE A 125 0.18 16.19 19.37
CA PHE A 125 0.08 16.26 17.92
C PHE A 125 -0.91 15.24 17.36
N SER A 126 -0.78 13.97 17.76
CA SER A 126 -1.65 12.90 17.27
C SER A 126 -3.12 13.11 17.68
N ALA A 127 -3.38 13.67 18.87
CA ALA A 127 -4.72 14.05 19.29
C ALA A 127 -5.33 15.12 18.36
N ILE A 128 -4.55 16.16 18.01
CA ILE A 128 -4.98 17.19 17.06
C ILE A 128 -5.18 16.58 15.67
N PHE A 129 -4.21 15.80 15.18
CA PHE A 129 -4.25 15.17 13.86
C PHE A 129 -5.51 14.31 13.70
N PHE A 130 -5.76 13.37 14.61
CA PHE A 130 -6.93 12.49 14.52
C PHE A 130 -8.26 13.20 14.80
N THR A 131 -8.25 14.30 15.55
CA THR A 131 -9.43 15.18 15.66
C THR A 131 -9.75 15.82 14.31
N VAL A 132 -8.76 16.35 13.61
CA VAL A 132 -8.94 16.88 12.24
C VAL A 132 -9.41 15.80 11.29
N VAL A 133 -8.77 14.60 11.30
CA VAL A 133 -9.19 13.44 10.49
C VAL A 133 -10.65 13.09 10.77
N TYR A 134 -11.07 13.04 12.03
CA TYR A 134 -12.45 12.75 12.41
C TYR A 134 -13.44 13.72 11.76
N PHE A 135 -13.27 15.03 11.98
CA PHE A 135 -14.21 16.02 11.45
C PHE A 135 -14.24 16.03 9.91
N LEU A 136 -13.10 15.87 9.26
CA LEU A 136 -13.00 15.86 7.82
C LEU A 136 -13.60 14.57 7.21
N SER A 137 -13.50 13.44 7.89
CA SER A 137 -14.08 12.16 7.43
C SER A 137 -15.59 12.09 7.63
N LEU A 138 -16.23 12.98 8.39
CA LEU A 138 -17.70 13.00 8.53
C LEU A 138 -18.42 13.36 7.23
N ASN A 139 -17.78 14.10 6.30
CA ASN A 139 -18.33 14.55 5.03
C ASN A 139 -17.36 14.30 3.87
N PRO A 140 -17.06 13.04 3.52
CA PRO A 140 -15.96 12.70 2.60
C PRO A 140 -16.15 13.19 1.17
N SER A 141 -17.38 13.40 0.69
CA SER A 141 -17.67 13.68 -0.72
C SER A 141 -17.11 15.01 -1.24
N LYS A 142 -17.04 16.05 -0.41
CA LYS A 142 -16.49 17.36 -0.82
C LYS A 142 -14.97 17.45 -0.69
N LEU A 143 -14.39 16.69 0.22
CA LEU A 143 -12.97 16.75 0.52
C LEU A 143 -12.10 16.00 -0.48
N VAL A 144 -12.54 14.81 -0.91
CA VAL A 144 -11.83 13.98 -1.88
C VAL A 144 -11.54 14.75 -3.17
N ASP A 145 -12.50 15.58 -3.63
CA ASP A 145 -12.35 16.41 -4.82
C ASP A 145 -11.32 17.54 -4.63
N HIS A 146 -11.26 18.18 -3.47
CA HIS A 146 -10.32 19.27 -3.22
C HIS A 146 -8.89 18.76 -2.97
N ILE A 147 -8.78 17.63 -2.29
CA ILE A 147 -7.51 16.97 -1.96
C ILE A 147 -6.74 16.59 -3.22
N GLY A 148 -7.35 15.81 -4.11
CA GLY A 148 -6.69 15.37 -5.34
C GLY A 148 -6.36 16.51 -6.31
N LYS A 149 -7.16 17.58 -6.30
CA LYS A 149 -6.98 18.71 -7.24
C LYS A 149 -5.96 19.75 -6.79
N ILE A 150 -5.75 19.91 -5.50
CA ILE A 150 -4.91 20.99 -4.94
C ILE A 150 -3.67 20.40 -4.26
N LEU A 151 -3.85 19.49 -3.32
CA LEU A 151 -2.73 19.00 -2.51
C LEU A 151 -1.77 18.10 -3.28
N THR A 152 -2.30 17.25 -4.17
CA THR A 152 -1.44 16.36 -4.98
C THR A 152 -0.49 17.13 -5.91
N PRO A 153 -0.92 18.12 -6.69
CA PRO A 153 0.01 18.94 -7.47
C PRO A 153 1.06 19.67 -6.62
N ILE A 154 0.67 20.20 -5.46
CA ILE A 154 1.61 20.86 -4.54
C ILE A 154 2.67 19.87 -4.06
N LEU A 155 2.26 18.68 -3.64
CA LEU A 155 3.16 17.62 -3.19
C LEU A 155 4.13 17.20 -4.29
N LEU A 156 3.64 16.99 -5.51
CA LEU A 156 4.49 16.65 -6.66
C LEU A 156 5.51 17.75 -6.97
N VAL A 157 5.12 19.02 -6.88
CA VAL A 157 6.02 20.16 -7.07
C VAL A 157 7.10 20.17 -5.98
N ILE A 158 6.74 19.94 -4.71
CA ILE A 158 7.72 19.89 -3.62
C ILE A 158 8.72 18.76 -3.85
N ILE A 159 8.26 17.55 -4.19
CA ILE A 159 9.14 16.41 -4.49
C ILE A 159 10.04 16.74 -5.70
N ALA A 160 9.51 17.37 -6.73
CA ALA A 160 10.29 17.76 -7.90
C ALA A 160 11.39 18.78 -7.55
N ILE A 161 11.11 19.75 -6.67
CA ILE A 161 12.11 20.73 -6.19
C ILE A 161 13.24 20.01 -5.44
N ILE A 162 12.90 19.11 -4.50
CA ILE A 162 13.88 18.35 -3.73
C ILE A 162 14.74 17.48 -4.66
N ALA A 163 14.10 16.74 -5.55
CA ALA A 163 14.78 15.85 -6.48
C ALA A 163 15.68 16.61 -7.43
N THR A 164 15.23 17.77 -7.96
CA THR A 164 16.06 18.64 -8.81
C THR A 164 17.30 19.08 -8.05
N LYS A 165 17.18 19.50 -6.80
CA LYS A 165 18.34 19.89 -5.98
C LYS A 165 19.29 18.71 -5.74
N ALA A 166 18.75 17.52 -5.45
CA ALA A 166 19.57 16.30 -5.26
C ALA A 166 20.33 15.92 -6.55
N ILE A 167 19.69 16.07 -7.72
CA ILE A 167 20.31 15.77 -9.03
C ILE A 167 21.40 16.80 -9.36
N LEU A 168 21.16 18.08 -9.09
CA LEU A 168 22.12 19.17 -9.39
C LEU A 168 23.28 19.23 -8.40
N SER A 169 23.13 18.66 -7.22
CA SER A 169 24.17 18.61 -6.18
C SER A 169 24.27 17.19 -5.62
N PRO A 170 24.66 16.21 -6.45
CA PRO A 170 24.71 14.83 -6.02
C PRO A 170 25.80 14.65 -4.94
N GLY A 171 25.44 13.96 -3.87
CA GLY A 171 26.40 13.47 -2.88
C GLY A 171 27.02 12.14 -3.33
N THR A 172 27.56 11.40 -2.40
CA THR A 172 28.17 10.09 -2.65
C THR A 172 27.18 8.95 -2.41
N PHE A 173 27.17 8.00 -3.32
CA PHE A 173 26.47 6.73 -3.10
C PHE A 173 27.30 5.91 -2.11
N ALA A 174 26.63 5.39 -1.07
CA ALA A 174 27.27 4.49 -0.12
C ALA A 174 27.38 3.07 -0.68
N GLU A 175 28.22 2.24 -0.06
CA GLU A 175 28.18 0.80 -0.31
C GLU A 175 26.85 0.22 0.17
N PRO A 176 26.27 -0.75 -0.58
CA PRO A 176 25.05 -1.42 -0.15
C PRO A 176 25.25 -2.12 1.20
N ILE A 177 24.20 -2.14 2.05
CA ILE A 177 24.23 -2.82 3.35
C ILE A 177 23.28 -4.02 3.40
N GLY A 178 23.62 -5.03 4.24
CA GLY A 178 22.79 -6.22 4.43
C GLY A 178 22.44 -6.91 3.11
N ASP A 179 21.19 -7.37 3.00
CA ASP A 179 20.69 -8.10 1.83
C ASP A 179 20.71 -7.31 0.51
N TYR A 180 20.91 -5.98 0.58
CA TYR A 180 21.07 -5.16 -0.63
C TYR A 180 22.39 -5.40 -1.37
N LYS A 181 23.38 -6.07 -0.73
CA LYS A 181 24.62 -6.50 -1.38
C LYS A 181 24.36 -7.65 -2.35
N ASP A 182 23.69 -8.69 -1.87
CA ASP A 182 23.61 -9.98 -2.56
C ASP A 182 22.31 -10.15 -3.37
N ILE A 183 21.20 -9.63 -2.85
CA ILE A 183 19.86 -9.82 -3.44
C ILE A 183 19.07 -8.50 -3.55
N PRO A 184 19.67 -7.43 -4.13
CA PRO A 184 19.09 -6.08 -4.11
C PRO A 184 17.67 -6.01 -4.67
N PHE A 185 17.39 -6.74 -5.76
CA PHE A 185 16.06 -6.78 -6.38
C PHE A 185 15.01 -7.37 -5.43
N PHE A 186 15.29 -8.55 -4.85
CA PHE A 186 14.34 -9.23 -3.98
C PHE A 186 14.15 -8.49 -2.66
N LYS A 187 15.21 -7.89 -2.13
CA LYS A 187 15.09 -7.03 -0.95
C LYS A 187 14.17 -5.85 -1.20
N GLY A 188 14.35 -5.13 -2.31
CA GLY A 188 13.45 -4.05 -2.72
C GLY A 188 12.03 -4.55 -2.97
N PHE A 189 11.86 -5.71 -3.61
CA PHE A 189 10.56 -6.35 -3.86
C PHE A 189 9.78 -6.61 -2.54
N LEU A 190 10.44 -7.13 -1.51
CA LEU A 190 9.83 -7.38 -0.21
C LEU A 190 9.49 -6.08 0.54
N GLU A 191 10.34 -5.06 0.42
CA GLU A 191 10.05 -3.77 1.06
C GLU A 191 8.86 -3.03 0.45
N GLY A 192 8.55 -3.29 -0.83
CA GLY A 192 7.31 -2.80 -1.43
C GLY A 192 6.04 -3.32 -0.73
N PHE A 193 6.10 -4.44 0.01
CA PHE A 193 4.97 -4.91 0.82
C PHE A 193 4.63 -3.94 1.96
N LEU A 194 5.62 -3.23 2.50
CA LEU A 194 5.45 -2.37 3.67
C LEU A 194 4.55 -1.15 3.41
N THR A 195 4.33 -0.77 2.16
CA THR A 195 3.40 0.31 1.78
C THR A 195 1.94 -0.06 2.02
N LEU A 196 1.57 -1.34 1.89
CA LEU A 196 0.21 -1.91 1.86
C LEU A 196 -0.62 -1.49 0.64
N ASP A 197 -0.02 -0.90 -0.38
CA ASP A 197 -0.75 -0.34 -1.52
C ASP A 197 -1.43 -1.41 -2.36
N ALA A 198 -0.78 -2.55 -2.63
CA ALA A 198 -1.39 -3.62 -3.41
C ALA A 198 -2.60 -4.26 -2.71
N ILE A 199 -2.53 -4.43 -1.39
CA ILE A 199 -3.66 -4.89 -0.57
C ILE A 199 -4.76 -3.83 -0.55
N GLY A 200 -4.36 -2.56 -0.34
CA GLY A 200 -5.27 -1.42 -0.37
C GLY A 200 -5.96 -1.26 -1.71
N ALA A 201 -5.25 -1.48 -2.81
CA ALA A 201 -5.77 -1.35 -4.17
C ALA A 201 -6.96 -2.24 -4.45
N LEU A 202 -7.02 -3.43 -3.86
CA LEU A 202 -8.17 -4.34 -4.00
C LEU A 202 -9.49 -3.69 -3.55
N VAL A 203 -9.47 -2.94 -2.46
CA VAL A 203 -10.69 -2.34 -1.89
C VAL A 203 -10.84 -0.86 -2.27
N LEU A 204 -9.75 -0.10 -2.38
CA LEU A 204 -9.75 1.33 -2.72
C LEU A 204 -10.03 1.57 -4.22
N SER A 205 -9.87 0.57 -5.10
CA SER A 205 -10.27 0.64 -6.50
C SER A 205 -11.74 1.04 -6.69
N THR A 206 -12.61 0.76 -5.71
CA THR A 206 -14.01 1.20 -5.71
C THR A 206 -14.16 2.72 -5.72
N ILE A 207 -13.20 3.46 -5.15
CA ILE A 207 -13.18 4.95 -5.17
C ILE A 207 -13.10 5.44 -6.62
N VAL A 208 -12.20 4.84 -7.40
CA VAL A 208 -12.01 5.18 -8.83
C VAL A 208 -13.23 4.83 -9.64
N VAL A 209 -13.79 3.63 -9.45
CA VAL A 209 -15.00 3.18 -10.13
C VAL A 209 -16.15 4.13 -9.84
N ASN A 210 -16.33 4.56 -8.60
CA ASN A 210 -17.37 5.51 -8.22
C ASN A 210 -17.12 6.90 -8.81
N ALA A 211 -15.88 7.39 -8.83
CA ALA A 211 -15.53 8.65 -9.47
C ALA A 211 -15.85 8.64 -10.97
N ILE A 212 -15.59 7.53 -11.68
CA ILE A 212 -15.92 7.35 -13.08
C ILE A 212 -17.46 7.36 -13.29
N ARG A 213 -18.21 6.67 -12.42
CA ARG A 213 -19.69 6.64 -12.45
C ARG A 213 -20.30 8.01 -12.21
N GLN A 214 -19.78 8.78 -11.26
CA GLN A 214 -20.23 10.15 -10.97
C GLN A 214 -20.01 11.11 -12.15
N ASN A 215 -19.01 10.83 -13.00
CA ASN A 215 -18.77 11.56 -14.25
C ASN A 215 -19.69 11.10 -15.42
N GLY A 216 -20.68 10.24 -15.15
CA GLY A 216 -21.73 9.86 -16.08
C GLY A 216 -21.46 8.59 -16.91
N ILE A 217 -20.38 7.86 -16.65
CA ILE A 217 -20.09 6.57 -17.29
C ILE A 217 -20.76 5.46 -16.47
N GLN A 218 -21.67 4.70 -17.11
CA GLN A 218 -22.42 3.61 -16.46
C GLN A 218 -22.13 2.23 -17.08
N GLU A 219 -21.63 2.20 -18.30
CA GLU A 219 -21.33 0.97 -19.02
C GLU A 219 -20.12 0.25 -18.39
N LYS A 220 -20.27 -1.03 -18.05
CA LYS A 220 -19.23 -1.85 -17.39
C LYS A 220 -17.89 -1.86 -18.15
N LYS A 221 -17.92 -2.00 -19.49
CA LYS A 221 -16.72 -2.00 -20.32
C LYS A 221 -15.99 -0.65 -20.28
N SER A 222 -16.73 0.45 -20.37
CA SER A 222 -16.19 1.80 -20.29
C SER A 222 -15.63 2.11 -18.91
N ILE A 223 -16.29 1.68 -17.83
CA ILE A 223 -15.78 1.79 -16.46
C ILE A 223 -14.45 1.06 -16.34
N ALA A 224 -14.36 -0.22 -16.75
CA ALA A 224 -13.12 -0.98 -16.71
C ALA A 224 -11.99 -0.30 -17.51
N LYS A 225 -12.29 0.15 -18.75
CA LYS A 225 -11.34 0.87 -19.59
C LYS A 225 -10.77 2.11 -18.90
N TYR A 226 -11.62 2.99 -18.35
CA TYR A 226 -11.17 4.22 -17.72
C TYR A 226 -10.50 3.97 -16.37
N THR A 227 -10.91 2.93 -15.63
CA THR A 227 -10.22 2.51 -14.42
C THR A 227 -8.77 2.10 -14.73
N ILE A 228 -8.55 1.32 -15.79
CA ILE A 228 -7.21 0.92 -16.25
C ILE A 228 -6.40 2.15 -16.66
N ILE A 229 -6.97 3.04 -17.48
CA ILE A 229 -6.27 4.25 -17.95
C ILE A 229 -5.86 5.14 -16.76
N CYS A 230 -6.79 5.42 -15.84
CA CYS A 230 -6.51 6.26 -14.67
C CYS A 230 -5.49 5.59 -13.73
N GLY A 231 -5.61 4.26 -13.54
CA GLY A 231 -4.66 3.47 -12.78
C GLY A 231 -3.24 3.50 -13.37
N SER A 232 -3.12 3.36 -14.69
CA SER A 232 -1.81 3.42 -15.38
C SER A 232 -1.15 4.80 -15.28
N ILE A 233 -1.93 5.88 -15.35
CA ILE A 233 -1.39 7.25 -15.17
C ILE A 233 -0.94 7.46 -13.71
N ALA A 234 -1.73 7.03 -12.73
CA ALA A 234 -1.35 7.09 -11.32
C ALA A 234 -0.09 6.27 -11.04
N ALA A 235 0.01 5.05 -11.59
CA ALA A 235 1.17 4.18 -11.50
C ALA A 235 2.43 4.83 -12.08
N LEU A 236 2.31 5.53 -13.22
CA LEU A 236 3.42 6.27 -13.82
C LEU A 236 3.91 7.40 -12.87
N PHE A 237 3.01 8.17 -12.28
CA PHE A 237 3.40 9.20 -11.32
C PHE A 237 4.07 8.60 -10.07
N LEU A 238 3.53 7.50 -9.51
CA LEU A 238 4.14 6.80 -8.37
C LEU A 238 5.54 6.31 -8.72
N THR A 239 5.71 5.68 -9.90
CA THR A 239 7.01 5.19 -10.38
C THR A 239 8.04 6.31 -10.44
N ILE A 240 7.69 7.45 -11.04
CA ILE A 240 8.59 8.61 -11.14
C ILE A 240 8.97 9.11 -9.74
N VAL A 241 8.00 9.27 -8.86
CA VAL A 241 8.23 9.75 -7.49
C VAL A 241 9.14 8.80 -6.71
N TYR A 242 8.94 7.49 -6.83
CA TYR A 242 9.77 6.51 -6.10
C TYR A 242 11.20 6.46 -6.60
N PHE A 243 11.42 6.58 -7.92
CA PHE A 243 12.77 6.73 -8.44
C PHE A 243 13.44 8.00 -7.90
N LEU A 244 12.72 9.12 -7.84
CA LEU A 244 13.26 10.37 -7.31
C LEU A 244 13.57 10.27 -5.81
N LEU A 245 12.67 9.71 -5.02
CA LEU A 245 12.86 9.52 -3.58
C LEU A 245 13.99 8.52 -3.28
N GLY A 246 14.07 7.41 -4.02
CA GLY A 246 15.17 6.45 -3.94
C GLY A 246 16.51 7.09 -4.27
N TYR A 247 16.55 7.91 -5.33
CA TYR A 247 17.75 8.65 -5.71
C TYR A 247 18.18 9.66 -4.62
N ILE A 248 17.23 10.38 -4.02
CA ILE A 248 17.51 11.28 -2.89
C ILE A 248 18.16 10.50 -1.74
N GLY A 249 17.66 9.31 -1.41
CA GLY A 249 18.26 8.47 -0.39
C GLY A 249 19.69 8.02 -0.76
N ALA A 250 19.86 7.43 -1.93
CA ALA A 250 21.12 6.86 -2.38
C ALA A 250 22.22 7.91 -2.55
N SER A 251 21.89 9.09 -3.07
CA SER A 251 22.86 10.18 -3.29
C SER A 251 23.29 10.91 -2.02
N ASN A 252 22.78 10.52 -0.85
CA ASN A 252 23.13 11.10 0.44
C ASN A 252 23.73 10.07 1.42
N GLY A 253 24.47 9.08 0.89
CA GLY A 253 25.12 8.03 1.67
C GLY A 253 26.12 8.49 2.72
N ASN A 254 26.67 9.70 2.57
CA ASN A 254 27.59 10.33 3.52
C ASN A 254 26.92 10.83 4.82
N LEU A 255 25.60 10.87 4.89
CA LEU A 255 24.86 11.35 6.07
C LEU A 255 24.78 10.31 7.22
N GLY A 256 25.24 9.08 6.98
CA GLY A 256 25.20 8.00 7.96
C GLY A 256 23.93 7.17 7.92
N GLN A 257 23.63 6.47 9.02
CA GLN A 257 22.48 5.61 9.14
C GLN A 257 21.30 6.32 9.82
N PHE A 258 20.10 6.01 9.38
CA PHE A 258 18.85 6.52 9.92
C PHE A 258 17.92 5.36 10.29
N GLU A 259 17.10 5.55 11.31
CA GLU A 259 16.11 4.55 11.73
C GLU A 259 14.97 4.40 10.72
N ASN A 260 14.63 5.49 10.03
CA ASN A 260 13.60 5.51 9.01
C ASN A 260 13.86 6.58 7.94
N GLY A 261 13.20 6.44 6.80
CA GLY A 261 13.38 7.35 5.67
C GLY A 261 12.85 8.78 5.92
N GLY A 262 12.04 8.95 6.96
CA GLY A 262 11.56 10.27 7.33
C GLY A 262 12.64 11.14 7.96
N GLN A 263 13.41 10.58 8.88
CA GLN A 263 14.57 11.26 9.47
C GLN A 263 15.60 11.61 8.39
N LEU A 264 15.85 10.70 7.44
CA LEU A 264 16.71 10.97 6.29
C LEU A 264 16.20 12.16 5.48
N LEU A 265 14.92 12.16 5.07
CA LEU A 265 14.34 13.25 4.29
C LEU A 265 14.40 14.59 5.02
N ALA A 266 14.10 14.62 6.32
CA ALA A 266 14.18 15.83 7.13
C ALA A 266 15.62 16.37 7.18
N THR A 267 16.61 15.49 7.33
CA THR A 267 18.04 15.86 7.34
C THR A 267 18.49 16.40 5.98
N VAL A 268 18.12 15.72 4.88
CA VAL A 268 18.42 16.18 3.51
C VAL A 268 17.78 17.54 3.22
N MET A 269 16.53 17.72 3.65
CA MET A 269 15.80 18.98 3.46
C MET A 269 16.46 20.12 4.24
N TYR A 270 16.87 19.85 5.47
CA TYR A 270 17.60 20.83 6.26
C TYR A 270 18.95 21.20 5.60
N GLN A 271 19.66 20.21 5.10
CA GLN A 271 20.94 20.42 4.42
C GLN A 271 20.80 21.26 3.12
N PHE A 272 19.73 21.04 2.35
CA PHE A 272 19.52 21.73 1.08
C PHE A 272 18.92 23.13 1.22
N PHE A 273 18.03 23.32 2.20
CA PHE A 273 17.19 24.51 2.30
C PHE A 273 17.07 25.09 3.73
N GLY A 274 17.83 24.53 4.70
CA GLY A 274 17.76 24.94 6.10
C GLY A 274 16.39 24.70 6.72
N THR A 275 16.03 25.49 7.73
CA THR A 275 14.74 25.41 8.43
C THR A 275 13.53 25.57 7.48
N SER A 276 13.65 26.41 6.45
CA SER A 276 12.59 26.59 5.43
C SER A 276 12.30 25.31 4.68
N GLY A 277 13.32 24.47 4.42
CA GLY A 277 13.17 23.16 3.82
C GLY A 277 12.37 22.21 4.71
N ASN A 278 12.69 22.18 5.99
CA ASN A 278 11.92 21.34 6.94
C ASN A 278 10.46 21.79 7.06
N ILE A 279 10.19 23.09 7.08
CA ILE A 279 8.80 23.60 7.09
C ILE A 279 8.06 23.15 5.82
N LEU A 280 8.70 23.25 4.64
CA LEU A 280 8.08 22.83 3.38
C LEU A 280 7.78 21.33 3.37
N LEU A 281 8.74 20.51 3.83
CA LEU A 281 8.57 19.06 3.97
C LEU A 281 7.46 18.72 4.96
N SER A 282 7.41 19.41 6.12
CA SER A 282 6.36 19.24 7.14
C SER A 282 4.98 19.44 6.57
N ILE A 283 4.77 20.53 5.84
CA ILE A 283 3.50 20.82 5.18
C ILE A 283 3.13 19.70 4.21
N ALA A 284 4.07 19.30 3.35
CA ALA A 284 3.84 18.25 2.36
C ALA A 284 3.43 16.92 3.00
N ILE A 285 4.16 16.48 4.02
CA ILE A 285 3.93 15.19 4.70
C ILE A 285 2.63 15.21 5.50
N ILE A 286 2.39 16.25 6.28
CA ILE A 286 1.14 16.34 7.04
C ILE A 286 -0.06 16.28 6.10
N PHE A 287 -0.03 16.98 4.97
CA PHE A 287 -1.10 16.93 4.00
C PHE A 287 -1.21 15.58 3.31
N ALA A 288 -0.11 14.96 2.88
CA ALA A 288 -0.13 13.61 2.30
C ALA A 288 -0.73 12.58 3.27
N CYS A 289 -0.29 12.60 4.53
CA CYS A 289 -0.79 11.72 5.57
C CYS A 289 -2.27 11.99 5.89
N LEU A 290 -2.67 13.26 5.96
CA LEU A 290 -4.04 13.65 6.23
C LEU A 290 -5.00 13.15 5.13
N THR A 291 -4.61 13.31 3.86
CA THR A 291 -5.40 12.84 2.71
C THR A 291 -5.61 11.33 2.73
N THR A 292 -4.52 10.59 2.96
CA THR A 292 -4.58 9.13 3.09
C THR A 292 -5.42 8.71 4.28
N ALA A 293 -5.23 9.31 5.46
CA ALA A 293 -6.01 8.99 6.65
C ALA A 293 -7.51 9.18 6.40
N ILE A 294 -7.93 10.32 5.83
CA ILE A 294 -9.34 10.61 5.54
C ILE A 294 -9.91 9.61 4.54
N GLY A 295 -9.17 9.31 3.47
CA GLY A 295 -9.57 8.35 2.44
C GLY A 295 -9.80 6.95 3.02
N VAL A 296 -8.85 6.47 3.80
CA VAL A 296 -8.90 5.12 4.40
C VAL A 296 -9.92 5.03 5.53
N VAL A 297 -10.02 6.03 6.41
CA VAL A 297 -11.07 6.11 7.45
C VAL A 297 -12.45 6.06 6.82
N SER A 298 -12.65 6.83 5.74
CA SER A 298 -13.94 6.86 5.03
C SER A 298 -14.26 5.52 4.36
N ALA A 299 -13.27 4.89 3.73
CA ALA A 299 -13.45 3.58 3.11
C ALA A 299 -13.78 2.50 4.15
N PHE A 300 -13.05 2.48 5.27
CA PHE A 300 -13.29 1.60 6.41
C PHE A 300 -14.70 1.78 6.96
N ALA A 301 -15.07 3.01 7.30
CA ALA A 301 -16.37 3.30 7.92
C ALA A 301 -17.54 2.99 6.98
N ASN A 302 -17.40 3.25 5.66
CA ASN A 302 -18.41 2.87 4.66
C ASN A 302 -18.58 1.36 4.59
N TYR A 303 -17.49 0.59 4.54
CA TYR A 303 -17.55 -0.86 4.49
C TYR A 303 -18.20 -1.44 5.75
N PHE A 304 -17.68 -1.06 6.93
CA PHE A 304 -18.20 -1.60 8.19
C PHE A 304 -19.63 -1.14 8.52
N ALA A 305 -20.09 -0.01 8.01
CA ALA A 305 -21.51 0.38 8.11
C ALA A 305 -22.43 -0.57 7.36
N THR A 306 -21.94 -1.28 6.33
CA THR A 306 -22.72 -2.33 5.63
C THR A 306 -22.68 -3.67 6.36
N VAL A 307 -21.62 -3.95 7.12
CA VAL A 307 -21.44 -5.21 7.87
C VAL A 307 -22.06 -5.12 9.26
N LEU A 308 -21.88 -3.99 9.94
CA LEU A 308 -22.36 -3.73 11.31
C LEU A 308 -23.59 -2.80 11.26
N THR A 309 -24.74 -3.35 10.89
CA THR A 309 -25.99 -2.57 10.66
C THR A 309 -26.46 -1.76 11.87
N ASN A 310 -26.03 -2.14 13.07
CA ASN A 310 -26.38 -1.45 14.33
C ASN A 310 -25.44 -0.30 14.68
N VAL A 311 -24.37 -0.05 13.91
CA VAL A 311 -23.39 0.99 14.20
C VAL A 311 -23.39 2.03 13.08
N SER A 312 -23.67 3.28 13.44
CA SER A 312 -23.73 4.35 12.43
C SER A 312 -22.32 4.69 11.90
N TYR A 313 -22.26 5.17 10.66
CA TYR A 313 -21.03 5.65 10.00
C TYR A 313 -20.22 6.59 10.91
N LYS A 314 -20.86 7.57 11.54
CA LYS A 314 -20.22 8.55 12.45
C LYS A 314 -19.53 7.87 13.64
N LYS A 315 -20.17 6.84 14.22
CA LYS A 315 -19.57 6.08 15.34
C LYS A 315 -18.37 5.27 14.87
N LEU A 316 -18.42 4.67 13.68
CA LEU A 316 -17.31 3.92 13.10
C LEU A 316 -16.11 4.84 12.85
N VAL A 317 -16.33 6.03 12.27
CA VAL A 317 -15.28 7.04 12.10
C VAL A 317 -14.65 7.41 13.45
N LEU A 318 -15.46 7.65 14.49
CA LEU A 318 -14.96 7.96 15.82
C LEU A 318 -14.11 6.84 16.41
N TYR A 319 -14.60 5.60 16.37
CA TYR A 319 -13.87 4.44 16.92
C TYR A 319 -12.53 4.21 16.22
N VAL A 320 -12.52 4.30 14.90
CA VAL A 320 -11.29 4.17 14.13
C VAL A 320 -10.29 5.28 14.46
N CYS A 321 -10.73 6.53 14.57
CA CYS A 321 -9.85 7.65 14.91
C CYS A 321 -9.28 7.52 16.32
N ILE A 322 -10.09 7.14 17.31
CA ILE A 322 -9.62 6.93 18.69
C ILE A 322 -8.63 5.76 18.75
N PHE A 323 -8.95 4.62 18.11
CA PHE A 323 -8.06 3.47 18.11
C PHE A 323 -6.72 3.81 17.43
N SER A 324 -6.77 4.46 16.26
CA SER A 324 -5.58 4.86 15.52
C SER A 324 -4.75 5.91 16.26
N PHE A 325 -5.39 6.81 17.01
CA PHE A 325 -4.71 7.74 17.91
C PHE A 325 -3.89 7.00 18.98
N VAL A 326 -4.48 6.00 19.64
CA VAL A 326 -3.76 5.21 20.65
C VAL A 326 -2.58 4.45 20.02
N ILE A 327 -2.83 3.76 18.92
CA ILE A 327 -1.82 2.95 18.24
C ILE A 327 -0.69 3.81 17.64
N SER A 328 -0.98 5.00 17.14
CA SER A 328 0.05 5.89 16.58
C SER A 328 1.12 6.29 17.60
N ASN A 329 0.75 6.36 18.88
CA ASN A 329 1.67 6.70 19.97
C ASN A 329 2.66 5.57 20.33
N LEU A 330 2.59 4.40 19.68
CA LEU A 330 3.61 3.38 19.79
C LEU A 330 4.90 3.72 19.02
N GLY A 331 4.87 4.77 18.19
CA GLY A 331 5.97 5.18 17.33
C GLY A 331 6.08 4.39 16.02
N LEU A 332 6.71 5.01 15.03
CA LEU A 332 6.78 4.48 13.66
C LEU A 332 7.57 3.17 13.57
N SER A 333 8.72 3.09 14.24
CA SER A 333 9.59 1.92 14.18
C SER A 333 8.91 0.64 14.71
N LEU A 334 8.13 0.75 15.80
CA LEU A 334 7.38 -0.39 16.35
C LEU A 334 6.21 -0.77 15.44
N LEU A 335 5.50 0.22 14.87
CA LEU A 335 4.43 -0.04 13.91
C LEU A 335 4.93 -0.83 12.70
N ILE A 336 6.08 -0.48 12.13
CA ILE A 336 6.68 -1.20 11.00
C ILE A 336 7.02 -2.64 11.41
N LYS A 337 7.64 -2.84 12.58
CA LYS A 337 8.02 -4.19 13.08
C LYS A 337 6.82 -5.12 13.25
N ILE A 338 5.70 -4.60 13.77
CA ILE A 338 4.47 -5.40 13.97
C ILE A 338 3.78 -5.69 12.62
N THR A 339 3.87 -4.75 11.68
CA THR A 339 3.23 -4.87 10.38
C THR A 339 3.85 -5.99 9.53
N LEU A 340 5.18 -6.11 9.52
CA LEU A 340 5.91 -6.99 8.60
C LEU A 340 5.47 -8.47 8.64
N PRO A 341 5.36 -9.15 9.81
CA PRO A 341 4.93 -10.55 9.86
C PRO A 341 3.52 -10.77 9.29
N VAL A 342 2.63 -9.80 9.51
CA VAL A 342 1.25 -9.87 8.98
C VAL A 342 1.25 -9.75 7.45
N LEU A 343 2.09 -8.88 6.90
CA LEU A 343 2.21 -8.70 5.46
C LEU A 343 2.81 -9.90 4.75
N ILE A 344 3.78 -10.57 5.35
CA ILE A 344 4.37 -11.82 4.83
C ILE A 344 3.28 -12.88 4.60
N ILE A 345 2.21 -12.87 5.40
CA ILE A 345 1.08 -13.79 5.25
C ILE A 345 0.05 -13.26 4.23
N LEU A 346 -0.28 -11.97 4.26
CA LEU A 346 -1.37 -11.42 3.47
C LEU A 346 -1.00 -11.21 2.00
N TYR A 347 0.24 -10.83 1.70
CA TYR A 347 0.66 -10.54 0.33
C TYR A 347 0.60 -11.76 -0.60
N PRO A 348 1.08 -12.96 -0.23
CA PRO A 348 0.93 -14.15 -1.06
C PRO A 348 -0.51 -14.45 -1.44
N ILE A 349 -1.45 -14.36 -0.49
CA ILE A 349 -2.88 -14.55 -0.73
C ILE A 349 -3.42 -13.50 -1.71
N THR A 350 -3.04 -12.24 -1.50
CA THR A 350 -3.41 -11.13 -2.37
C THR A 350 -2.88 -11.31 -3.79
N ILE A 351 -1.61 -11.69 -3.93
CA ILE A 351 -0.95 -11.93 -5.21
C ILE A 351 -1.64 -13.08 -5.96
N ILE A 352 -1.93 -14.18 -5.28
CA ILE A 352 -2.63 -15.33 -5.87
C ILE A 352 -4.02 -14.91 -6.33
N LEU A 353 -4.78 -14.17 -5.53
CA LEU A 353 -6.12 -13.69 -5.90
C LEU A 353 -6.06 -12.88 -7.20
N ILE A 354 -5.08 -11.99 -7.32
CA ILE A 354 -4.89 -11.14 -8.49
C ILE A 354 -4.50 -12.00 -9.70
N PHE A 355 -3.42 -12.80 -9.61
CA PHE A 355 -2.89 -13.53 -10.77
C PHE A 355 -3.81 -14.65 -11.26
N VAL A 356 -4.43 -15.41 -10.36
CA VAL A 356 -5.37 -16.47 -10.76
C VAL A 356 -6.58 -15.86 -11.44
N SER A 357 -7.02 -14.64 -11.05
CA SER A 357 -8.13 -13.96 -11.71
C SER A 357 -7.85 -13.63 -13.18
N PHE A 358 -6.61 -13.40 -13.58
CA PHE A 358 -6.23 -13.16 -14.97
C PHE A 358 -6.25 -14.44 -15.82
N ILE A 359 -6.01 -15.58 -15.20
CA ILE A 359 -6.03 -16.87 -15.90
C ILE A 359 -7.39 -17.61 -15.78
N ASP A 360 -8.43 -16.96 -15.25
CA ASP A 360 -9.78 -17.50 -15.07
C ASP A 360 -10.37 -18.16 -16.33
N LYS A 361 -10.07 -17.55 -17.48
CA LYS A 361 -10.51 -18.11 -18.77
C LYS A 361 -9.94 -19.52 -19.02
N TYR A 362 -8.72 -19.76 -18.59
CA TYR A 362 -8.02 -21.04 -18.78
C TYR A 362 -8.36 -22.04 -17.67
N THR A 363 -8.59 -21.57 -16.47
CA THR A 363 -8.94 -22.40 -15.31
C THR A 363 -10.44 -22.67 -15.21
N LYS A 364 -11.24 -22.22 -16.21
CA LYS A 364 -12.71 -22.34 -16.20
C LYS A 364 -13.37 -21.78 -14.94
N ARG A 365 -12.73 -20.78 -14.32
CA ARG A 365 -13.15 -20.14 -13.06
C ARG A 365 -13.35 -21.14 -11.89
N LYS A 366 -12.59 -22.23 -11.85
CA LYS A 366 -12.72 -23.22 -10.77
C LYS A 366 -12.30 -22.63 -9.43
N PRO A 367 -13.16 -22.61 -8.39
CA PRO A 367 -12.78 -22.16 -7.04
C PRO A 367 -11.64 -22.99 -6.44
N SER A 368 -11.58 -24.28 -6.75
CA SER A 368 -10.55 -25.21 -6.26
C SER A 368 -9.13 -24.80 -6.65
N VAL A 369 -8.94 -24.12 -7.80
CA VAL A 369 -7.62 -23.58 -8.21
C VAL A 369 -7.17 -22.46 -7.26
N TYR A 370 -8.06 -21.53 -6.94
CA TYR A 370 -7.78 -20.47 -5.97
C TYR A 370 -7.50 -21.07 -4.59
N ILE A 371 -8.37 -21.96 -4.10
CA ILE A 371 -8.27 -22.56 -2.77
C ILE A 371 -6.97 -23.33 -2.64
N GLY A 372 -6.63 -24.19 -3.61
CA GLY A 372 -5.40 -24.98 -3.58
C GLY A 372 -4.14 -24.12 -3.55
N ALA A 373 -4.07 -23.11 -4.43
CA ALA A 373 -2.96 -22.17 -4.48
C ALA A 373 -2.83 -21.37 -3.16
N MET A 374 -3.94 -20.84 -2.65
CA MET A 374 -3.96 -20.02 -1.43
C MET A 374 -3.62 -20.80 -0.17
N ILE A 375 -4.12 -22.03 -0.01
CA ILE A 375 -3.80 -22.87 1.16
C ILE A 375 -2.31 -23.19 1.17
N ALA A 376 -1.74 -23.63 0.04
CA ALA A 376 -0.33 -23.94 -0.05
C ALA A 376 0.55 -22.72 0.27
N ALA A 377 0.23 -21.55 -0.31
CA ALA A 377 0.94 -20.32 -0.01
C ALA A 377 0.78 -19.89 1.45
N PHE A 378 -0.42 -19.97 2.00
CA PHE A 378 -0.70 -19.59 3.39
C PHE A 378 0.14 -20.38 4.39
N ILE A 379 0.25 -21.71 4.21
CA ILE A 379 1.05 -22.56 5.08
C ILE A 379 2.52 -22.12 5.06
N ILE A 380 3.11 -21.94 3.87
CA ILE A 380 4.51 -21.53 3.75
C ILE A 380 4.72 -20.10 4.28
N SER A 381 3.78 -19.20 4.04
CA SER A 381 3.86 -17.83 4.52
C SER A 381 3.75 -17.72 6.04
N CYS A 382 2.91 -18.54 6.67
CA CYS A 382 2.86 -18.62 8.14
C CYS A 382 4.19 -19.11 8.72
N ILE A 383 4.78 -20.16 8.12
CA ILE A 383 6.10 -20.65 8.53
C ILE A 383 7.16 -19.56 8.35
N HIS A 384 7.15 -18.86 7.21
CA HIS A 384 8.10 -17.79 6.94
C HIS A 384 7.92 -16.60 7.91
N ALA A 385 6.70 -16.25 8.28
CA ALA A 385 6.45 -15.20 9.27
C ALA A 385 6.98 -15.60 10.66
N LEU A 386 6.82 -16.86 11.06
CA LEU A 386 7.37 -17.39 12.32
C LEU A 386 8.90 -17.47 12.28
N ASP A 387 9.49 -17.83 11.14
CA ASP A 387 10.95 -17.84 10.93
C ASP A 387 11.55 -16.45 11.11
N ASN A 388 10.95 -15.44 10.51
CA ASN A 388 11.39 -14.04 10.64
C ASN A 388 11.41 -13.52 12.08
N VAL A 389 10.59 -14.08 12.96
CA VAL A 389 10.59 -13.75 14.40
C VAL A 389 11.36 -14.76 15.25
N GLY A 390 12.06 -15.71 14.63
CA GLY A 390 12.89 -16.71 15.31
C GLY A 390 12.10 -17.75 16.12
N MET A 391 10.83 -18.01 15.77
CA MET A 391 9.94 -18.90 16.52
C MET A 391 9.78 -20.29 15.91
N ILE A 392 10.53 -20.64 14.86
CA ILE A 392 10.44 -21.99 14.29
C ILE A 392 11.48 -22.95 14.88
N PRO A 393 11.11 -24.23 15.11
CA PRO A 393 12.07 -25.26 15.49
C PRO A 393 13.10 -25.52 14.39
N SER A 394 14.36 -25.80 14.76
CA SER A 394 15.48 -25.99 13.83
C SER A 394 15.21 -27.06 12.75
N PHE A 395 14.48 -28.14 13.10
CA PHE A 395 14.16 -29.20 12.13
C PHE A 395 13.20 -28.70 11.04
N ILE A 396 12.27 -27.80 11.35
CA ILE A 396 11.38 -27.18 10.35
C ILE A 396 12.18 -26.18 9.51
N ALA A 397 13.04 -25.35 10.14
CA ALA A 397 13.93 -24.43 9.44
C ALA A 397 14.75 -25.15 8.38
N ASN A 398 15.40 -26.27 8.73
CA ASN A 398 16.19 -27.07 7.80
C ASN A 398 15.39 -27.57 6.58
N ILE A 399 14.12 -27.90 6.76
CA ILE A 399 13.26 -28.34 5.65
C ILE A 399 12.82 -27.15 4.77
N VAL A 400 12.35 -26.07 5.37
CA VAL A 400 11.77 -24.97 4.60
C VAL A 400 12.84 -24.18 3.82
N HIS A 401 14.08 -24.10 4.35
CA HIS A 401 15.20 -23.50 3.63
C HIS A 401 15.63 -24.29 2.38
N THR A 402 15.16 -25.53 2.19
CA THR A 402 15.35 -26.29 0.92
C THR A 402 14.31 -25.92 -0.15
N ILE A 403 13.22 -25.25 0.24
CA ILE A 403 12.19 -24.82 -0.73
C ILE A 403 12.79 -23.75 -1.65
N PRO A 404 12.65 -23.90 -2.98
CA PRO A 404 13.15 -22.92 -3.91
C PRO A 404 12.63 -21.51 -3.60
N PHE A 405 13.54 -20.54 -3.62
CA PHE A 405 13.27 -19.12 -3.35
C PHE A 405 12.85 -18.77 -1.92
N TYR A 406 12.88 -19.71 -0.96
CA TYR A 406 12.50 -19.43 0.43
C TYR A 406 13.36 -18.32 1.05
N ASN A 407 14.68 -18.41 0.88
CA ASN A 407 15.63 -17.40 1.38
C ASN A 407 15.51 -16.04 0.67
N LEU A 408 14.81 -15.97 -0.46
CA LEU A 408 14.48 -14.73 -1.16
C LEU A 408 13.15 -14.11 -0.69
N GLY A 409 12.48 -14.73 0.31
CA GLY A 409 11.18 -14.27 0.83
C GLY A 409 9.97 -14.59 -0.05
N ILE A 410 10.17 -15.34 -1.12
CA ILE A 410 9.11 -15.71 -2.09
C ILE A 410 8.96 -17.23 -2.24
N GLY A 411 9.37 -18.00 -1.23
CA GLY A 411 9.28 -19.47 -1.22
C GLY A 411 7.87 -20.04 -1.32
N TRP A 412 6.85 -19.24 -1.09
CA TRP A 412 5.44 -19.62 -1.25
C TRP A 412 5.01 -19.83 -2.72
N ILE A 413 5.77 -19.30 -3.71
CA ILE A 413 5.38 -19.33 -5.13
C ILE A 413 5.27 -20.76 -5.66
N VAL A 414 6.30 -21.59 -5.44
CA VAL A 414 6.33 -22.96 -5.95
C VAL A 414 5.21 -23.81 -5.35
N PRO A 415 5.01 -23.83 -4.01
CA PRO A 415 3.87 -24.50 -3.39
C PRO A 415 2.51 -23.98 -3.89
N ALA A 416 2.38 -22.66 -4.12
CA ALA A 416 1.15 -22.10 -4.63
C ALA A 416 0.82 -22.61 -6.06
N ILE A 417 1.82 -22.67 -6.93
CA ILE A 417 1.65 -23.21 -8.30
C ILE A 417 1.22 -24.69 -8.23
N ILE A 418 1.90 -25.50 -7.41
CA ILE A 418 1.56 -26.92 -7.23
C ILE A 418 0.14 -27.05 -6.68
N GLY A 419 -0.22 -26.30 -5.64
CA GLY A 419 -1.56 -26.30 -5.07
C GLY A 419 -2.64 -25.89 -6.06
N GLY A 420 -2.35 -24.89 -6.91
CA GLY A 420 -3.25 -24.47 -7.99
C GLY A 420 -3.44 -25.54 -9.08
N ILE A 421 -2.38 -26.23 -9.45
CA ILE A 421 -2.43 -27.35 -10.41
C ILE A 421 -3.26 -28.51 -9.82
N ILE A 422 -3.02 -28.90 -8.56
CA ILE A 422 -3.81 -29.94 -7.88
C ILE A 422 -5.29 -29.50 -7.86
N GLY A 423 -5.57 -28.24 -7.50
CA GLY A 423 -6.93 -27.68 -7.51
C GLY A 423 -7.62 -27.73 -8.87
N TYR A 424 -6.84 -27.59 -9.97
CA TYR A 424 -7.39 -27.69 -11.33
C TYR A 424 -7.93 -29.09 -11.66
N PHE A 425 -7.29 -30.15 -11.15
CA PHE A 425 -7.71 -31.53 -11.39
C PHE A 425 -8.81 -32.02 -10.45
N ILE A 426 -9.16 -31.25 -9.40
CA ILE A 426 -10.29 -31.60 -8.52
C ILE A 426 -11.59 -31.46 -9.32
N PRO A 427 -12.47 -32.50 -9.35
CA PRO A 427 -13.78 -32.41 -9.97
C PRO A 427 -14.64 -31.37 -9.28
N GLN A 428 -15.40 -30.58 -10.05
CA GLN A 428 -16.39 -29.67 -9.48
C GLN A 428 -17.63 -30.46 -9.05
N THR A 429 -18.09 -30.25 -7.83
CA THR A 429 -19.42 -30.70 -7.40
C THR A 429 -20.50 -29.80 -8.03
N GLU A 430 -21.66 -30.37 -8.40
CA GLU A 430 -22.75 -29.65 -9.10
C GLU A 430 -23.20 -28.37 -8.38
N ALA A 431 -23.13 -28.33 -7.07
CA ALA A 431 -23.44 -27.14 -6.25
C ALA A 431 -22.50 -25.94 -6.50
N GLU A 432 -21.26 -26.17 -6.95
CA GLU A 432 -20.28 -25.10 -7.25
C GLU A 432 -20.43 -24.54 -8.68
N GLY A 433 -21.04 -25.30 -9.58
CA GLY A 433 -21.30 -24.89 -10.97
C GLY A 433 -22.29 -23.74 -11.10
N GLU A 434 -23.32 -23.68 -10.24
CA GLU A 434 -24.32 -22.61 -10.27
C GLU A 434 -23.81 -21.26 -9.77
N VAL A 435 -22.81 -21.23 -8.89
CA VAL A 435 -22.20 -20.00 -8.37
C VAL A 435 -21.25 -19.39 -9.41
N SER A 436 -20.62 -20.23 -10.26
CA SER A 436 -19.70 -19.77 -11.30
C SER A 436 -20.37 -19.24 -12.57
N ALA A 437 -21.66 -19.55 -12.77
CA ALA A 437 -22.42 -19.19 -13.98
C ALA A 437 -23.19 -17.86 -13.85
N LYS A 438 -23.30 -17.31 -12.63
CA LYS A 438 -23.87 -15.98 -12.34
C LYS A 438 -22.76 -14.94 -12.15
#